data_46617fd252f4a18d8fcd7fe9eb47aaeb
#
_entry.id   46617fd252f4a18d8fcd7fe9eb47aaeb
#
_cell.length_a   1.000
_cell.length_b   1.000
_cell.length_c   1.000
_cell.angle_alpha   90.00
_cell.angle_beta   90.00
_cell.angle_gamma   90.00
#
_symmetry.space_group_name_H-M   'P 1'
#
loop_
_entity.id
_entity.type
_entity.pdbx_description
1 polymer ?
#
loop_
_entity_poly.entity_id
_entity_poly.type
_entity_poly.pdbx_seq_one_letter_code
_entity_poly.pdbx_strand_id
1 'polypeptide(L)'
;MLVFIDADTILPKYFIQSFENRVNEKHFQAGSFTQKMDSDNLAIRAGAHFMSGYMRLMQYTPWPIGFGCLYITIEAFNAVDGFDESLYIMEDYDIILQAKRAGYKIGIIKMGCLASDRRYKNNSLHQILRGIYGELYRYTHGLRITKPIYEYNMGGEDKDNSKDTDPSKQKFK
;
A
#
# COMPACT_ATOMS: atom_id res chain seq x y z
N MET A 1 -9.73 -3.16 -16.82
CA MET A 1 -9.21 -2.61 -15.58
C MET A 1 -8.70 -3.74 -14.71
N LEU A 2 -7.48 -3.67 -14.22
CA LEU A 2 -6.93 -4.55 -13.19
C LEU A 2 -7.13 -3.87 -11.83
N VAL A 3 -7.42 -4.64 -10.80
CA VAL A 3 -7.54 -4.16 -9.43
C VAL A 3 -6.73 -5.10 -8.54
N PHE A 4 -5.76 -4.54 -7.83
CA PHE A 4 -4.90 -5.25 -6.90
C PHE A 4 -5.35 -4.91 -5.48
N ILE A 5 -5.56 -5.90 -4.65
CA ILE A 5 -6.12 -5.76 -3.31
C ILE A 5 -5.27 -6.58 -2.35
N ASP A 6 -4.84 -5.97 -1.26
CA ASP A 6 -4.12 -6.69 -0.20
C ASP A 6 -5.02 -7.76 0.41
N ALA A 7 -4.44 -8.92 0.71
CA ALA A 7 -5.16 -10.09 1.21
C ALA A 7 -5.87 -9.87 2.56
N ASP A 8 -5.47 -8.85 3.33
CA ASP A 8 -6.04 -8.46 4.62
C ASP A 8 -6.93 -7.20 4.54
N THR A 9 -7.38 -6.84 3.34
CA THR A 9 -8.27 -5.70 3.12
C THR A 9 -9.72 -6.16 2.92
N ILE A 10 -10.64 -5.56 3.66
CA ILE A 10 -12.07 -5.75 3.53
C ILE A 10 -12.64 -4.66 2.62
N LEU A 11 -13.32 -5.08 1.56
CA LEU A 11 -13.95 -4.17 0.61
C LEU A 11 -15.36 -3.78 1.08
N PRO A 12 -15.83 -2.55 0.83
CA PRO A 12 -17.21 -2.17 1.11
C PRO A 12 -18.21 -2.93 0.20
N LYS A 13 -19.43 -3.13 0.69
CA LYS A 13 -20.46 -3.96 0.05
C LYS A 13 -20.71 -3.67 -1.45
N TYR A 14 -20.63 -2.42 -1.86
CA TYR A 14 -20.88 -1.99 -3.24
C TYR A 14 -19.59 -1.49 -3.91
N PHE A 15 -18.46 -2.13 -3.58
CA PHE A 15 -17.15 -1.70 -4.07
C PHE A 15 -17.10 -1.61 -5.59
N ILE A 16 -17.41 -2.68 -6.30
CA ILE A 16 -17.29 -2.75 -7.78
C ILE A 16 -18.13 -1.66 -8.45
N GLN A 17 -19.41 -1.58 -8.11
CA GLN A 17 -20.30 -0.59 -8.70
C GLN A 17 -19.86 0.85 -8.43
N SER A 18 -19.46 1.15 -7.19
CA SER A 18 -18.99 2.48 -6.81
C SER A 18 -17.65 2.83 -7.47
N PHE A 19 -16.80 1.84 -7.67
CA PHE A 19 -15.53 1.97 -8.36
C PHE A 19 -15.74 2.30 -9.84
N GLU A 20 -16.50 1.48 -10.56
CA GLU A 20 -16.79 1.69 -11.98
C GLU A 20 -17.40 3.06 -12.25
N ASN A 21 -18.37 3.47 -11.44
CA ASN A 21 -19.01 4.79 -11.58
C ASN A 21 -17.97 5.92 -11.46
N ARG A 22 -17.06 5.85 -10.47
CA ARG A 22 -16.05 6.90 -10.24
C ARG A 22 -14.97 6.94 -11.30
N VAL A 23 -14.53 5.76 -11.75
CA VAL A 23 -13.52 5.65 -12.82
C VAL A 23 -14.09 6.23 -14.12
N ASN A 24 -15.33 5.84 -14.48
CA ASN A 24 -15.98 6.30 -15.70
C ASN A 24 -16.26 7.81 -15.65
N GLU A 25 -16.79 8.32 -14.53
CA GLU A 25 -17.07 9.75 -14.35
C GLU A 25 -15.81 10.63 -14.48
N LYS A 26 -14.70 10.16 -13.90
CA LYS A 26 -13.45 10.94 -13.84
C LYS A 26 -12.45 10.57 -14.94
N HIS A 27 -12.72 9.49 -15.68
CA HIS A 27 -11.80 8.93 -16.70
C HIS A 27 -10.41 8.65 -16.14
N PHE A 28 -10.33 8.09 -14.93
CA PHE A 28 -9.06 7.68 -14.36
C PHE A 28 -8.58 6.36 -14.98
N GLN A 29 -7.28 6.27 -15.25
CA GLN A 29 -6.67 5.12 -15.89
C GLN A 29 -5.78 4.32 -14.94
N ALA A 30 -5.25 4.95 -13.91
CA ALA A 30 -4.55 4.28 -12.82
C ALA A 30 -4.73 5.04 -11.51
N GLY A 31 -4.46 4.40 -10.39
CA GLY A 31 -4.54 5.03 -9.09
C GLY A 31 -4.68 4.06 -7.93
N SER A 32 -5.11 4.60 -6.80
CA SER A 32 -5.26 3.85 -5.56
C SER A 32 -6.57 4.21 -4.86
N PHE A 33 -6.91 3.41 -3.86
CA PHE A 33 -8.07 3.64 -3.01
C PHE A 33 -7.64 4.22 -1.66
N THR A 34 -8.45 5.13 -1.10
CA THR A 34 -8.25 5.49 0.31
C THR A 34 -8.59 4.33 1.21
N GLN A 35 -7.77 4.10 2.21
CA GLN A 35 -7.95 3.06 3.20
C GLN A 35 -8.32 3.64 4.57
N LYS A 36 -9.08 2.88 5.33
CA LYS A 36 -9.29 3.05 6.77
C LYS A 36 -8.59 1.90 7.48
N MET A 37 -8.16 2.12 8.71
CA MET A 37 -7.62 1.04 9.54
C MET A 37 -8.69 0.49 10.46
N ASP A 38 -8.79 -0.83 10.52
CA ASP A 38 -9.60 -1.57 11.49
C ASP A 38 -8.85 -1.63 12.82
N SER A 39 -8.94 -0.55 13.59
CA SER A 39 -8.18 -0.39 14.83
C SER A 39 -8.96 0.43 15.85
N ASP A 40 -8.89 0.01 17.12
CA ASP A 40 -9.38 0.81 18.24
C ASP A 40 -8.42 1.94 18.63
N ASN A 41 -7.18 1.89 18.15
CA ASN A 41 -6.18 2.91 18.41
C ASN A 41 -6.42 4.16 17.53
N LEU A 42 -6.76 5.28 18.22
CA LEU A 42 -7.04 6.55 17.56
C LEU A 42 -5.86 7.08 16.73
N ALA A 43 -4.61 6.88 17.19
CA ALA A 43 -3.42 7.33 16.46
C ALA A 43 -3.24 6.58 15.14
N ILE A 44 -3.49 5.26 15.11
CA ILE A 44 -3.44 4.45 13.88
C ILE A 44 -4.52 4.92 12.91
N ARG A 45 -5.74 5.13 13.38
CA ARG A 45 -6.85 5.65 12.54
C ARG A 45 -6.55 7.04 12.00
N ALA A 46 -6.02 7.94 12.83
CA ALA A 46 -5.62 9.28 12.42
C ALA A 46 -4.50 9.23 11.36
N GLY A 47 -3.50 8.35 11.55
CA GLY A 47 -2.44 8.10 10.57
C GLY A 47 -2.97 7.64 9.20
N ALA A 48 -3.92 6.72 9.18
CA ALA A 48 -4.56 6.26 7.95
C ALA A 48 -5.34 7.39 7.24
N HIS A 49 -6.03 8.24 8.00
CA HIS A 49 -6.72 9.42 7.45
C HIS A 49 -5.72 10.43 6.89
N PHE A 50 -4.62 10.68 7.60
CA PHE A 50 -3.55 11.56 7.13
C PHE A 50 -2.94 11.02 5.82
N MET A 51 -2.59 9.74 5.77
CA MET A 51 -2.06 9.09 4.56
C MET A 51 -3.04 9.20 3.39
N SER A 52 -4.32 8.93 3.62
CA SER A 52 -5.37 9.08 2.60
C SER A 52 -5.48 10.52 2.09
N GLY A 53 -5.33 11.50 2.95
CA GLY A 53 -5.27 12.92 2.58
C GLY A 53 -4.02 13.27 1.78
N TYR A 54 -2.87 12.77 2.23
CA TYR A 54 -1.57 12.94 1.58
C TYR A 54 -1.59 12.37 0.16
N MET A 55 -2.04 11.12 -0.03
CA MET A 55 -2.19 10.50 -1.36
C MET A 55 -3.05 11.36 -2.29
N ARG A 56 -4.18 11.86 -1.80
CA ARG A 56 -5.10 12.73 -2.57
C ARG A 56 -4.46 14.07 -2.95
N LEU A 57 -3.53 14.58 -2.16
CA LEU A 57 -2.77 15.77 -2.51
C LEU A 57 -1.70 15.43 -3.56
N MET A 58 -0.94 14.36 -3.33
CA MET A 58 0.17 13.95 -4.19
C MET A 58 -0.26 13.54 -5.60
N GLN A 59 -1.52 13.12 -5.82
CA GLN A 59 -2.01 12.81 -7.18
C GLN A 59 -1.89 13.99 -8.15
N TYR A 60 -1.92 15.23 -7.66
CA TYR A 60 -1.80 16.44 -8.47
C TYR A 60 -0.35 16.89 -8.72
N THR A 61 0.61 16.28 -8.02
CA THR A 61 2.04 16.58 -8.17
C THR A 61 2.67 15.70 -9.25
N PRO A 62 3.90 15.98 -9.69
CA PRO A 62 4.66 15.09 -10.57
C PRO A 62 4.99 13.72 -9.94
N TRP A 63 4.80 13.57 -8.63
CA TRP A 63 5.16 12.39 -7.84
C TRP A 63 3.95 11.78 -7.13
N PRO A 64 2.96 11.26 -7.87
CA PRO A 64 1.82 10.60 -7.25
C PRO A 64 2.31 9.38 -6.48
N ILE A 65 1.54 9.02 -5.48
CA ILE A 65 1.77 7.83 -4.69
C ILE A 65 0.55 6.91 -4.72
N GLY A 66 0.78 5.62 -4.79
CA GLY A 66 -0.19 4.56 -4.51
C GLY A 66 0.15 3.90 -3.20
N PHE A 67 -0.81 3.33 -2.52
CA PHE A 67 -0.59 2.59 -1.28
C PHE A 67 -1.64 1.53 -1.08
N GLY A 68 -1.20 0.29 -0.90
CA GLY A 68 -2.09 -0.85 -0.70
C GLY A 68 -2.92 -1.15 -1.95
N CYS A 69 -4.24 -1.04 -1.87
CA CYS A 69 -5.11 -1.37 -3.00
C CYS A 69 -4.95 -0.39 -4.16
N LEU A 70 -4.71 -0.95 -5.35
CA LEU A 70 -4.46 -0.20 -6.59
C LEU A 70 -5.45 -0.58 -7.68
N TYR A 71 -5.58 0.29 -8.67
CA TYR A 71 -6.22 -0.04 -9.94
C TYR A 71 -5.44 0.56 -11.11
N ILE A 72 -5.47 -0.12 -12.26
CA ILE A 72 -4.81 0.33 -13.47
C ILE A 72 -5.50 -0.29 -14.70
N THR A 73 -5.61 0.44 -15.80
CA THR A 73 -6.07 -0.15 -17.05
C THR A 73 -5.05 -1.16 -17.58
N ILE A 74 -5.50 -2.19 -18.29
CA ILE A 74 -4.61 -3.18 -18.91
C ILE A 74 -3.63 -2.49 -19.86
N GLU A 75 -4.11 -1.49 -20.59
CA GLU A 75 -3.28 -0.69 -21.49
C GLU A 75 -2.15 0.02 -20.75
N ALA A 76 -2.49 0.75 -19.65
CA ALA A 76 -1.48 1.45 -18.85
C ALA A 76 -0.52 0.48 -18.17
N PHE A 77 -1.02 -0.66 -17.67
CA PHE A 77 -0.20 -1.70 -17.05
C PHE A 77 0.85 -2.27 -18.02
N ASN A 78 0.43 -2.58 -19.25
CA ASN A 78 1.33 -3.08 -20.28
C ASN A 78 2.31 -2.00 -20.77
N ALA A 79 1.86 -0.74 -20.83
CA ALA A 79 2.71 0.37 -21.28
C ALA A 79 3.84 0.70 -20.29
N VAL A 80 3.70 0.33 -19.02
CA VAL A 80 4.73 0.51 -17.99
C VAL A 80 5.45 -0.79 -17.62
N ASP A 81 5.18 -1.87 -18.35
CA ASP A 81 5.80 -3.19 -18.16
C ASP A 81 5.47 -3.85 -16.82
N GLY A 82 4.33 -3.47 -16.23
CA GLY A 82 3.83 -4.00 -14.95
C GLY A 82 4.60 -3.53 -13.72
N PHE A 83 4.66 -4.39 -12.70
CA PHE A 83 5.45 -4.12 -11.50
C PHE A 83 6.92 -4.39 -11.73
N ASP A 84 7.78 -3.50 -11.24
CA ASP A 84 9.23 -3.69 -11.29
C ASP A 84 9.71 -4.60 -10.16
N GLU A 85 10.03 -5.85 -10.50
CA GLU A 85 10.52 -6.87 -9.57
C GLU A 85 11.90 -6.56 -8.97
N SER A 86 12.62 -5.57 -9.50
CA SER A 86 13.90 -5.13 -8.94
C SER A 86 13.75 -4.25 -7.69
N LEU A 87 12.54 -3.77 -7.41
CA LEU A 87 12.27 -2.93 -6.25
C LEU A 87 12.22 -3.75 -4.97
N TYR A 88 12.86 -3.25 -3.94
CA TYR A 88 12.82 -3.87 -2.62
C TYR A 88 11.52 -3.55 -1.87
N ILE A 89 11.01 -2.35 -2.01
CA ILE A 89 9.76 -1.84 -1.43
C ILE A 89 9.17 -0.74 -2.31
N MET A 90 7.89 -0.39 -2.06
CA MET A 90 7.15 0.69 -2.72
C MET A 90 6.91 0.45 -4.21
N GLU A 91 6.72 -0.79 -4.61
CA GLU A 91 6.32 -1.19 -5.97
C GLU A 91 4.96 -0.59 -6.37
N ASP A 92 4.07 -0.43 -5.39
CA ASP A 92 2.77 0.22 -5.56
C ASP A 92 2.89 1.73 -5.85
N TYR A 93 3.88 2.40 -5.26
CA TYR A 93 4.19 3.80 -5.57
C TYR A 93 4.78 3.93 -6.97
N ASP A 94 5.70 3.03 -7.33
CA ASP A 94 6.42 3.10 -8.58
C ASP A 94 5.49 2.91 -9.78
N ILE A 95 4.62 1.91 -9.76
CA ILE A 95 3.69 1.65 -10.87
C ILE A 95 2.77 2.84 -11.15
N ILE A 96 2.28 3.52 -10.10
CA ILE A 96 1.45 4.72 -10.25
C ILE A 96 2.26 5.89 -10.80
N LEU A 97 3.51 6.03 -10.36
CA LEU A 97 4.44 7.05 -10.86
C LEU A 97 4.77 6.82 -12.33
N GLN A 98 5.07 5.58 -12.74
CA GLN A 98 5.36 5.25 -14.14
C GLN A 98 4.13 5.47 -15.03
N ALA A 99 2.94 5.06 -14.59
CA ALA A 99 1.70 5.32 -15.32
C ALA A 99 1.49 6.82 -15.54
N LYS A 100 1.74 7.66 -14.52
CA LYS A 100 1.66 9.12 -14.68
C LYS A 100 2.69 9.67 -15.65
N ARG A 101 3.93 9.18 -15.60
CA ARG A 101 5.01 9.59 -16.52
C ARG A 101 4.71 9.19 -17.96
N ALA A 102 4.02 8.07 -18.17
CA ALA A 102 3.53 7.62 -19.46
C ALA A 102 2.29 8.40 -19.96
N GLY A 103 1.81 9.40 -19.19
CA GLY A 103 0.71 10.29 -19.59
C GLY A 103 -0.68 9.81 -19.17
N TYR A 104 -0.79 8.71 -18.42
CA TYR A 104 -2.08 8.22 -17.94
C TYR A 104 -2.64 9.08 -16.80
N LYS A 105 -3.96 9.21 -16.78
CA LYS A 105 -4.68 10.03 -15.78
C LYS A 105 -4.78 9.27 -14.46
N ILE A 106 -4.13 9.81 -13.43
CA ILE A 106 -4.09 9.22 -12.09
C ILE A 106 -5.22 9.75 -11.21
N GLY A 107 -5.83 8.86 -10.41
CA GLY A 107 -6.84 9.25 -9.44
C GLY A 107 -6.77 8.47 -8.13
N ILE A 108 -6.98 9.18 -7.01
CA ILE A 108 -7.15 8.54 -5.70
C ILE A 108 -8.63 8.53 -5.36
N ILE A 109 -9.23 7.34 -5.35
CA ILE A 109 -10.66 7.14 -5.17
C ILE A 109 -10.98 6.92 -3.69
N LYS A 110 -11.92 7.72 -3.16
CA LYS A 110 -12.40 7.54 -1.78
C LYS A 110 -13.40 6.38 -1.73
N MET A 111 -12.93 5.18 -1.42
CA MET A 111 -13.76 3.96 -1.29
C MET A 111 -13.93 3.51 0.16
N GLY A 112 -12.98 3.82 1.02
CA GLY A 112 -13.01 3.42 2.43
C GLY A 112 -12.81 1.92 2.62
N CYS A 113 -11.93 1.31 1.83
CA CYS A 113 -11.43 -0.03 2.08
C CYS A 113 -10.90 -0.13 3.51
N LEU A 114 -11.17 -1.23 4.21
CA LEU A 114 -10.80 -1.43 5.59
C LEU A 114 -9.59 -2.37 5.65
N ALA A 115 -8.42 -1.85 5.97
CA ALA A 115 -7.18 -2.62 6.10
C ALA A 115 -6.96 -3.06 7.55
N SER A 116 -6.33 -4.21 7.74
CA SER A 116 -5.98 -4.75 9.06
C SER A 116 -4.91 -3.91 9.75
N ASP A 117 -5.07 -3.69 11.04
CA ASP A 117 -4.07 -3.03 11.89
C ASP A 117 -3.02 -4.00 12.45
N ARG A 118 -3.04 -5.29 12.04
CA ARG A 118 -2.18 -6.35 12.57
C ARG A 118 -0.71 -5.94 12.63
N ARG A 119 -0.20 -5.28 11.60
CA ARG A 119 1.19 -4.80 11.49
C ARG A 119 1.54 -3.74 12.53
N TYR A 120 0.54 -3.00 13.04
CA TYR A 120 0.74 -1.90 13.99
C TYR A 120 0.51 -2.29 15.45
N LYS A 121 -0.05 -3.49 15.73
CA LYS A 121 -0.43 -3.89 17.10
C LYS A 121 0.76 -3.98 18.05
N ASN A 122 1.90 -4.47 17.60
CA ASN A 122 3.05 -4.73 18.47
C ASN A 122 4.07 -3.58 18.52
N ASN A 123 4.13 -2.69 17.50
CA ASN A 123 5.14 -1.62 17.42
C ASN A 123 4.67 -0.46 16.53
N SER A 124 3.52 0.13 16.84
CA SER A 124 2.90 1.16 15.99
C SER A 124 3.82 2.34 15.68
N LEU A 125 4.54 2.86 16.69
CA LEU A 125 5.46 3.98 16.51
C LEU A 125 6.63 3.61 15.58
N HIS A 126 7.21 2.43 15.76
CA HIS A 126 8.31 1.96 14.92
C HIS A 126 7.89 1.79 13.46
N GLN A 127 6.71 1.24 13.20
CA GLN A 127 6.18 1.10 11.84
C GLN A 127 5.89 2.46 11.18
N ILE A 128 5.36 3.41 11.92
CA ILE A 128 5.15 4.78 11.44
C ILE A 128 6.49 5.44 11.10
N LEU A 129 7.49 5.35 11.99
CA LEU A 129 8.81 5.91 11.75
C LEU A 129 9.51 5.27 10.54
N ARG A 130 9.35 3.95 10.34
CA ARG A 130 9.83 3.26 9.13
C ARG A 130 9.18 3.81 7.86
N GLY A 131 7.88 4.01 7.88
CA GLY A 131 7.16 4.61 6.74
C GLY A 131 7.68 6.01 6.42
N ILE A 132 7.83 6.86 7.43
CA ILE A 132 8.40 8.22 7.27
C ILE A 132 9.84 8.15 6.75
N TYR A 133 10.67 7.27 7.30
CA TYR A 133 12.05 7.08 6.85
C TYR A 133 12.10 6.63 5.38
N GLY A 134 11.28 5.65 4.99
CA GLY A 134 11.18 5.21 3.60
C GLY A 134 10.79 6.32 2.63
N GLU A 135 9.81 7.17 3.02
CA GLU A 135 9.42 8.34 2.23
C GLU A 135 10.57 9.37 2.10
N LEU A 136 11.24 9.72 3.19
CA LEU A 136 12.38 10.65 3.17
C LEU A 136 13.53 10.07 2.35
N TYR A 137 13.83 8.79 2.52
CA TYR A 137 14.88 8.10 1.75
C TYR A 137 14.58 8.16 0.25
N ARG A 138 13.35 7.89 -0.15
CA ARG A 138 12.89 7.93 -1.54
C ARG A 138 13.12 9.32 -2.18
N TYR A 139 12.82 10.39 -1.47
CA TYR A 139 13.04 11.75 -1.98
C TYR A 139 14.51 12.16 -2.06
N THR A 140 15.35 11.63 -1.19
CA THR A 140 16.78 12.03 -1.12
C THR A 140 17.70 11.14 -1.95
N HIS A 141 17.33 9.86 -2.19
CA HIS A 141 18.20 8.89 -2.87
C HIS A 141 17.59 8.37 -4.20
N GLY A 142 16.51 8.97 -4.66
CA GLY A 142 15.78 8.58 -5.85
C GLY A 142 14.48 7.85 -5.51
N LEU A 143 13.50 7.98 -6.40
CA LEU A 143 12.13 7.52 -6.16
C LEU A 143 11.97 5.99 -6.20
N ARG A 144 13.00 5.24 -6.56
CA ARG A 144 13.00 3.78 -6.69
C ARG A 144 14.00 3.18 -5.71
N ILE A 145 13.52 2.32 -4.82
CA ILE A 145 14.33 1.70 -3.75
C ILE A 145 14.59 0.24 -4.14
N THR A 146 15.79 -0.01 -4.66
CA THR A 146 16.24 -1.35 -5.13
C THR A 146 17.11 -2.09 -4.13
N LYS A 147 17.45 -1.45 -3.00
CA LYS A 147 18.30 -2.06 -1.96
C LYS A 147 17.57 -2.07 -0.62
N PRO A 148 17.83 -3.05 0.24
CA PRO A 148 17.24 -3.07 1.57
C PRO A 148 17.72 -1.87 2.38
N ILE A 149 16.78 -1.01 2.80
CA ILE A 149 17.02 0.15 3.67
C ILE A 149 16.68 -0.15 5.13
N TYR A 150 15.91 -1.21 5.36
CA TYR A 150 15.60 -1.82 6.66
C TYR A 150 15.13 -3.26 6.44
N GLU A 151 15.15 -4.06 7.49
CA GLU A 151 14.64 -5.43 7.43
C GLU A 151 13.11 -5.43 7.28
N TYR A 152 12.60 -5.92 6.15
CA TYR A 152 11.17 -5.98 5.88
C TYR A 152 10.62 -7.36 6.22
N ASN A 153 9.93 -7.48 7.35
CA ASN A 153 9.30 -8.73 7.76
C ASN A 153 7.87 -8.81 7.22
N MET A 154 7.65 -9.62 6.19
CA MET A 154 6.31 -9.95 5.74
C MET A 154 5.60 -10.78 6.81
N GLY A 155 4.46 -10.29 7.31
CA GLY A 155 3.61 -11.05 8.23
C GLY A 155 3.58 -10.57 9.68
N GLY A 156 4.43 -9.64 10.10
CA GLY A 156 4.36 -9.02 11.43
C GLY A 156 4.70 -9.95 12.60
N GLU A 157 5.39 -11.05 12.36
CA GLU A 157 5.99 -11.87 13.43
C GLU A 157 7.33 -11.25 13.83
N ASP A 158 7.36 -10.63 15.00
CA ASP A 158 8.62 -10.30 15.66
C ASP A 158 9.36 -11.60 15.96
N LYS A 159 10.61 -11.73 15.50
CA LYS A 159 11.51 -12.84 15.79
C LYS A 159 11.91 -12.99 17.28
N ASP A 160 11.16 -12.41 18.19
CA ASP A 160 11.54 -12.38 19.60
C ASP A 160 10.97 -13.54 20.45
N ASN A 161 10.25 -14.51 19.83
CA ASN A 161 9.71 -15.69 20.54
C ASN A 161 10.10 -17.04 19.93
N SER A 162 11.21 -17.16 19.21
CA SER A 162 11.73 -18.46 18.76
C SER A 162 12.81 -19.05 19.70
N LYS A 163 12.65 -18.83 21.00
CA LYS A 163 13.32 -19.69 22.02
C LYS A 163 12.24 -20.58 22.61
N ASP A 164 12.37 -21.88 22.35
CA ASP A 164 11.57 -23.02 22.84
C ASP A 164 10.40 -23.47 21.96
N THR A 165 10.71 -24.13 20.85
CA THR A 165 9.98 -25.35 20.46
C THR A 165 10.95 -26.40 20.00
N ASP A 166 11.44 -27.18 20.96
CA ASP A 166 12.09 -28.45 20.73
C ASP A 166 11.06 -29.44 20.12
N PRO A 167 11.25 -29.92 18.89
CA PRO A 167 10.29 -30.82 18.23
C PRO A 167 10.19 -32.21 18.91
N SER A 168 11.01 -32.49 19.89
CA SER A 168 11.08 -33.81 20.54
C SER A 168 10.01 -34.08 21.61
N LYS A 169 9.14 -33.09 21.92
CA LYS A 169 8.14 -33.22 23.03
C LYS A 169 6.68 -33.40 22.60
N GLN A 170 6.38 -33.59 21.33
CA GLN A 170 5.02 -34.01 20.93
C GLN A 170 4.90 -35.53 21.04
N LYS A 171 4.69 -36.03 22.25
CA LYS A 171 4.16 -37.40 22.48
C LYS A 171 2.64 -37.36 22.31
N PHE A 172 2.17 -38.11 21.33
CA PHE A 172 0.76 -38.42 21.12
C PHE A 172 0.13 -39.00 22.42
N LYS A 173 -1.00 -38.45 22.78
CA LYS A 173 -2.05 -39.13 23.56
C LYS A 173 -3.37 -38.99 22.85
#